data_ab1e9c1c02545cfdbb917b6a5a4a6968
#
_entry.id   ab1e9c1c02545cfdbb917b6a5a4a6968
#
_cell.length_a   1.000
_cell.length_b   1.000
_cell.length_c   1.000
_cell.angle_alpha   90.00
_cell.angle_beta   90.00
_cell.angle_gamma   90.00
#
_symmetry.space_group_name_H-M   'P 1'
#
loop_
_entity.id
_entity.type
_entity.pdbx_description
1 polymer ?
#
loop_
_entity_poly.entity_id
_entity_poly.type
_entity_poly.pdbx_seq_one_letter_code
_entity_poly.pdbx_strand_id
1 'polypeptide(L)'
;MIRSPWAREYARAPKTYIWGTAASLLARQVSARLPAGARVLDLGCGEGRDSVFFAERGFDVTGIDIARSGLAKAERLAGARGVRVRWVCGDIGGLATRRLGDGSFDLVYSCGSVHYVPRTVRGRLFRRLQALTRTEGLHAHVVFTDRAIYKEKGERIDYFTPGELAAVYADWRIEACEARFIDCRQDGTIHRHSVEQIVARTPVSFHLA
;
A
#
# COMPACT_ATOMS: atom_id res chain seq x y z
N MET A 1 -15.50 -1.38 -16.85
CA MET A 1 -14.24 -2.06 -16.47
C MET A 1 -13.16 -1.00 -16.37
N ILE A 2 -12.66 -0.70 -15.19
CA ILE A 2 -11.59 0.31 -14.97
C ILE A 2 -10.32 -0.26 -15.59
N ARG A 3 -9.79 0.40 -16.62
CA ARG A 3 -8.55 -0.01 -17.31
C ARG A 3 -7.37 0.59 -16.58
N SER A 4 -6.80 -0.13 -15.62
CA SER A 4 -5.50 0.23 -15.05
C SER A 4 -4.38 -0.14 -16.04
N PRO A 5 -3.42 0.75 -16.33
CA PRO A 5 -2.22 0.41 -17.09
C PRO A 5 -1.44 -0.73 -16.46
N TRP A 6 -1.39 -0.81 -15.14
CA TRP A 6 -0.79 -1.93 -14.39
C TRP A 6 -1.41 -3.29 -14.71
N ALA A 7 -2.74 -3.35 -14.96
CA ALA A 7 -3.38 -4.59 -15.38
C ALA A 7 -2.79 -5.15 -16.69
N ARG A 8 -2.43 -4.26 -17.62
CA ARG A 8 -1.75 -4.64 -18.87
C ARG A 8 -0.32 -5.08 -18.64
N GLU A 9 0.41 -4.36 -17.79
CA GLU A 9 1.81 -4.68 -17.48
C GLU A 9 1.93 -6.06 -16.78
N TYR A 10 1.10 -6.34 -15.79
CA TYR A 10 1.09 -7.65 -15.13
C TYR A 10 0.67 -8.78 -16.10
N ALA A 11 -0.21 -8.50 -17.06
CA ALA A 11 -0.61 -9.48 -18.07
C ALA A 11 0.50 -9.76 -19.11
N ARG A 12 1.33 -8.76 -19.46
CA ARG A 12 2.45 -8.91 -20.40
C ARG A 12 3.58 -9.80 -19.85
N ALA A 13 3.74 -9.84 -18.54
CA ALA A 13 4.79 -10.60 -17.86
C ALA A 13 4.20 -11.69 -16.95
N PRO A 14 3.47 -12.70 -17.47
CA PRO A 14 2.69 -13.62 -16.64
C PRO A 14 3.55 -14.57 -15.79
N LYS A 15 4.80 -14.80 -16.18
CA LYS A 15 5.73 -15.74 -15.50
C LYS A 15 6.76 -15.04 -14.60
N THR A 16 6.98 -13.74 -14.77
CA THR A 16 7.96 -12.96 -14.01
C THR A 16 7.25 -11.94 -13.14
N TYR A 17 7.87 -11.56 -12.02
CA TYR A 17 7.34 -10.54 -11.10
C TYR A 17 8.05 -9.23 -11.37
N ILE A 18 7.29 -8.20 -11.74
CA ILE A 18 7.81 -6.88 -12.12
C ILE A 18 8.61 -6.26 -10.97
N TRP A 19 8.10 -6.39 -9.76
CA TRP A 19 8.74 -5.88 -8.54
C TRP A 19 9.58 -6.92 -7.80
N GLY A 20 9.79 -8.09 -8.40
CA GLY A 20 10.39 -9.23 -7.71
C GLY A 20 9.46 -9.81 -6.64
N THR A 21 10.00 -10.75 -5.87
CA THR A 21 9.26 -11.44 -4.79
C THR A 21 9.80 -11.15 -3.40
N ALA A 22 10.93 -10.42 -3.31
CA ALA A 22 11.50 -10.02 -2.02
C ALA A 22 10.73 -8.84 -1.44
N ALA A 23 10.38 -8.90 -0.16
CA ALA A 23 9.65 -7.86 0.54
C ALA A 23 10.35 -6.50 0.48
N SER A 24 9.58 -5.44 0.37
CA SER A 24 10.08 -4.08 0.46
C SER A 24 10.74 -3.79 1.81
N LEU A 25 11.60 -2.77 1.83
CA LEU A 25 12.24 -2.34 3.09
C LEU A 25 11.19 -1.91 4.11
N LEU A 26 10.17 -1.14 3.69
CA LEU A 26 9.10 -0.70 4.59
C LEU A 26 8.34 -1.87 5.19
N ALA A 27 7.96 -2.89 4.39
CA ALA A 27 7.26 -4.07 4.90
C ALA A 27 8.08 -4.78 5.99
N ARG A 28 9.40 -4.95 5.78
CA ARG A 28 10.30 -5.55 6.77
C ARG A 28 10.39 -4.73 8.04
N GLN A 29 10.51 -3.40 7.92
CA GLN A 29 10.60 -2.50 9.08
C GLN A 29 9.34 -2.52 9.95
N VAL A 30 8.15 -2.44 9.32
CA VAL A 30 6.90 -2.36 10.08
C VAL A 30 6.45 -3.72 10.62
N SER A 31 6.79 -4.82 9.96
CA SER A 31 6.41 -6.16 10.43
C SER A 31 6.96 -6.48 11.83
N ALA A 32 8.14 -5.96 12.19
CA ALA A 32 8.74 -6.14 13.51
C ALA A 32 8.00 -5.40 14.65
N ARG A 33 7.07 -4.51 14.30
CA ARG A 33 6.31 -3.68 15.25
C ARG A 33 4.89 -4.20 15.50
N LEU A 34 4.51 -5.28 14.84
CA LEU A 34 3.17 -5.83 14.88
C LEU A 34 3.09 -6.99 15.89
N PRO A 35 1.96 -7.13 16.60
CA PRO A 35 1.73 -8.30 17.44
C PRO A 35 1.57 -9.57 16.60
N ALA A 36 1.77 -10.73 17.21
CA ALA A 36 1.50 -12.00 16.56
C ALA A 36 0.03 -12.09 16.11
N GLY A 37 -0.20 -12.62 14.90
CA GLY A 37 -1.53 -12.73 14.31
C GLY A 37 -2.15 -11.39 13.89
N ALA A 38 -1.35 -10.31 13.78
CA ALA A 38 -1.84 -9.00 13.38
C ALA A 38 -2.63 -9.04 12.08
N ARG A 39 -3.67 -8.23 11.99
CA ARG A 39 -4.49 -8.06 10.77
C ARG A 39 -3.93 -6.93 9.92
N VAL A 40 -3.55 -7.25 8.69
CA VAL A 40 -2.88 -6.34 7.75
C VAL A 40 -3.78 -6.07 6.55
N LEU A 41 -3.96 -4.79 6.20
CA LEU A 41 -4.58 -4.36 4.96
C LEU A 41 -3.49 -3.79 4.03
N ASP A 42 -3.26 -4.46 2.90
CA ASP A 42 -2.29 -4.03 1.88
C ASP A 42 -3.04 -3.43 0.68
N LEU A 43 -2.87 -2.11 0.47
CA LEU A 43 -3.55 -1.32 -0.54
C LEU A 43 -2.72 -1.20 -1.81
N GLY A 44 -3.27 -1.64 -2.94
CA GLY A 44 -2.56 -1.72 -4.21
C GLY A 44 -1.46 -2.78 -4.15
N CYS A 45 -1.80 -3.96 -3.66
CA CYS A 45 -0.86 -5.04 -3.39
C CYS A 45 -0.19 -5.63 -4.65
N GLY A 46 -0.69 -5.32 -5.84
CA GLY A 46 -0.14 -5.73 -7.13
C GLY A 46 0.02 -7.25 -7.25
N GLU A 47 1.28 -7.68 -7.39
CA GLU A 47 1.68 -9.09 -7.53
C GLU A 47 1.87 -9.80 -6.18
N GLY A 48 1.52 -9.15 -5.06
CA GLY A 48 1.45 -9.76 -3.74
C GLY A 48 2.75 -9.85 -2.96
N ARG A 49 3.83 -9.22 -3.41
CA ARG A 49 5.17 -9.29 -2.81
C ARG A 49 5.17 -9.05 -1.29
N ASP A 50 4.58 -7.93 -0.86
CA ASP A 50 4.56 -7.54 0.55
C ASP A 50 3.44 -8.25 1.33
N SER A 51 2.27 -8.48 0.69
CA SER A 51 1.18 -9.27 1.28
C SER A 51 1.60 -10.69 1.64
N VAL A 52 2.30 -11.38 0.74
CA VAL A 52 2.80 -12.74 0.98
C VAL A 52 3.85 -12.75 2.10
N PHE A 53 4.75 -11.78 2.11
CA PHE A 53 5.74 -11.62 3.17
C PHE A 53 5.08 -11.43 4.56
N PHE A 54 4.02 -10.63 4.66
CA PHE A 54 3.27 -10.49 5.89
C PHE A 54 2.60 -11.79 6.31
N ALA A 55 2.01 -12.54 5.36
CA ALA A 55 1.39 -13.83 5.63
C ALA A 55 2.40 -14.90 6.07
N GLU A 56 3.63 -14.91 5.51
CA GLU A 56 4.74 -15.78 5.96
C GLU A 56 5.13 -15.52 7.43
N ARG A 57 4.83 -14.33 7.97
CA ARG A 57 5.01 -13.99 9.39
C ARG A 57 3.84 -14.33 10.29
N GLY A 58 2.83 -15.03 9.75
CA GLY A 58 1.65 -15.46 10.49
C GLY A 58 0.61 -14.35 10.68
N PHE A 59 0.64 -13.29 9.89
CA PHE A 59 -0.37 -12.23 9.93
C PHE A 59 -1.59 -12.59 9.08
N ASP A 60 -2.77 -12.11 9.48
CA ASP A 60 -4.02 -12.21 8.71
C ASP A 60 -4.07 -11.07 7.69
N VAL A 61 -3.82 -11.38 6.42
CA VAL A 61 -3.60 -10.38 5.39
C VAL A 61 -4.77 -10.28 4.43
N THR A 62 -5.24 -9.04 4.20
CA THR A 62 -6.14 -8.70 3.10
C THR A 62 -5.40 -7.79 2.11
N GLY A 63 -5.19 -8.27 0.89
CA GLY A 63 -4.60 -7.50 -0.21
C GLY A 63 -5.67 -7.01 -1.17
N ILE A 64 -5.66 -5.71 -1.50
CA ILE A 64 -6.56 -5.09 -2.46
C ILE A 64 -5.76 -4.59 -3.66
N ASP A 65 -6.17 -4.96 -4.86
CA ASP A 65 -5.67 -4.36 -6.11
C ASP A 65 -6.74 -4.31 -7.19
N ILE A 66 -6.65 -3.31 -8.06
CA ILE A 66 -7.58 -3.15 -9.18
C ILE A 66 -7.27 -4.12 -10.33
N ALA A 67 -6.04 -4.60 -10.43
CA ALA A 67 -5.53 -5.43 -11.51
C ALA A 67 -5.70 -6.92 -11.21
N ARG A 68 -6.72 -7.56 -11.82
CA ARG A 68 -6.93 -9.02 -11.71
C ARG A 68 -5.71 -9.84 -12.11
N SER A 69 -4.95 -9.37 -13.13
CA SER A 69 -3.71 -10.04 -13.58
C SER A 69 -2.61 -9.99 -12.51
N GLY A 70 -2.53 -8.91 -11.74
CA GLY A 70 -1.65 -8.81 -10.57
C GLY A 70 -2.07 -9.79 -9.48
N LEU A 71 -3.35 -9.77 -9.09
CA LEU A 71 -3.89 -10.68 -8.07
C LEU A 71 -3.74 -12.17 -8.42
N ALA A 72 -3.89 -12.54 -9.70
CA ALA A 72 -3.64 -13.91 -10.13
C ALA A 72 -2.17 -14.34 -9.94
N LYS A 73 -1.22 -13.40 -10.07
CA LYS A 73 0.20 -13.66 -9.77
C LYS A 73 0.45 -13.70 -8.27
N ALA A 74 -0.20 -12.81 -7.52
CA ALA A 74 -0.16 -12.78 -6.05
C ALA A 74 -0.65 -14.10 -5.44
N GLU A 75 -1.74 -14.65 -5.96
CA GLU A 75 -2.28 -15.94 -5.51
C GLU A 75 -1.31 -17.10 -5.79
N ARG A 76 -0.69 -17.12 -6.99
CA ARG A 76 0.35 -18.11 -7.29
C ARG A 76 1.57 -17.99 -6.36
N LEU A 77 1.99 -16.75 -6.05
CA LEU A 77 3.10 -16.52 -5.12
C LEU A 77 2.76 -17.04 -3.73
N ALA A 78 1.56 -16.72 -3.22
CA ALA A 78 1.08 -17.20 -1.92
C ALA A 78 1.03 -18.74 -1.88
N GLY A 79 0.49 -19.39 -2.92
CA GLY A 79 0.47 -20.85 -3.03
C GLY A 79 1.87 -21.47 -3.05
N ALA A 80 2.81 -20.87 -3.80
CA ALA A 80 4.20 -21.33 -3.84
C ALA A 80 4.95 -21.17 -2.48
N ARG A 81 4.49 -20.28 -1.63
CA ARG A 81 5.02 -20.03 -0.27
C ARG A 81 4.23 -20.74 0.83
N GLY A 82 3.17 -21.48 0.48
CA GLY A 82 2.35 -22.22 1.43
C GLY A 82 1.53 -21.33 2.38
N VAL A 83 1.27 -20.08 2.00
CA VAL A 83 0.50 -19.13 2.82
C VAL A 83 -0.83 -18.74 2.18
N ARG A 84 -1.74 -18.19 3.00
CA ARG A 84 -3.04 -17.70 2.54
C ARG A 84 -3.13 -16.20 2.73
N VAL A 85 -3.69 -15.51 1.74
CA VAL A 85 -4.01 -14.09 1.77
C VAL A 85 -5.42 -13.91 1.21
N ARG A 86 -6.21 -13.04 1.80
CA ARG A 86 -7.52 -12.65 1.27
C ARG A 86 -7.31 -11.62 0.16
N TRP A 87 -7.53 -12.03 -1.08
CA TRP A 87 -7.41 -11.13 -2.24
C TRP A 87 -8.75 -10.47 -2.57
N VAL A 88 -8.74 -9.15 -2.73
CA VAL A 88 -9.90 -8.34 -3.10
C VAL A 88 -9.59 -7.57 -4.39
N CYS A 89 -10.33 -7.88 -5.46
CA CYS A 89 -10.20 -7.12 -6.70
C CYS A 89 -11.09 -5.88 -6.64
N GLY A 90 -10.48 -4.69 -6.61
CA GLY A 90 -11.23 -3.45 -6.55
C GLY A 90 -10.36 -2.20 -6.45
N ASP A 91 -11.01 -1.06 -6.67
CA ASP A 91 -10.39 0.26 -6.53
C ASP A 91 -10.26 0.64 -5.06
N ILE A 92 -9.03 0.93 -4.62
CA ILE A 92 -8.73 1.38 -3.25
C ILE A 92 -9.36 2.74 -2.92
N GLY A 93 -9.50 3.63 -3.90
CA GLY A 93 -10.15 4.94 -3.75
C GLY A 93 -11.68 4.89 -3.66
N GLY A 94 -12.28 3.73 -3.87
CA GLY A 94 -13.71 3.55 -4.04
C GLY A 94 -14.37 2.52 -3.13
N LEU A 95 -15.10 1.58 -3.74
CA LEU A 95 -15.98 0.63 -3.05
C LEU A 95 -15.24 -0.49 -2.31
N ALA A 96 -14.00 -0.82 -2.69
CA ALA A 96 -13.29 -1.98 -2.13
C ALA A 96 -13.08 -1.84 -0.60
N THR A 97 -12.79 -0.62 -0.12
CA THR A 97 -12.59 -0.36 1.31
C THR A 97 -13.88 -0.23 2.11
N ARG A 98 -15.02 0.03 1.45
CA ARG A 98 -16.31 0.25 2.14
C ARG A 98 -16.89 -1.01 2.79
N ARG A 99 -16.51 -2.19 2.30
CA ARG A 99 -17.01 -3.49 2.79
C ARG A 99 -16.18 -4.06 3.94
N LEU A 100 -15.15 -3.34 4.37
CA LEU A 100 -14.31 -3.72 5.49
C LEU A 100 -14.88 -3.12 6.78
N GLY A 101 -14.84 -3.89 7.86
CA GLY A 101 -15.31 -3.45 9.18
C GLY A 101 -14.38 -2.40 9.80
N ASP A 102 -14.94 -1.45 10.55
CA ASP A 102 -14.17 -0.44 11.27
C ASP A 102 -13.35 -1.07 12.42
N GLY A 103 -12.22 -0.45 12.77
CA GLY A 103 -11.33 -0.91 13.84
C GLY A 103 -10.78 -2.32 13.64
N SER A 104 -10.68 -2.77 12.37
CA SER A 104 -10.39 -4.17 12.06
C SER A 104 -8.91 -4.48 11.86
N PHE A 105 -8.07 -3.48 11.57
CA PHE A 105 -6.69 -3.71 11.16
C PHE A 105 -5.67 -3.15 12.15
N ASP A 106 -4.61 -3.92 12.38
CA ASP A 106 -3.42 -3.51 13.13
C ASP A 106 -2.47 -2.68 12.26
N LEU A 107 -2.45 -2.98 10.95
CA LEU A 107 -1.65 -2.26 9.97
C LEU A 107 -2.48 -1.97 8.72
N VAL A 108 -2.49 -0.70 8.30
CA VAL A 108 -2.89 -0.28 6.96
C VAL A 108 -1.63 0.11 6.20
N TYR A 109 -1.35 -0.61 5.14
CA TYR A 109 -0.10 -0.55 4.41
C TYR A 109 -0.30 -0.17 2.94
N SER A 110 0.64 0.57 2.37
CA SER A 110 0.75 0.74 0.91
C SER A 110 2.19 1.06 0.49
N CYS A 111 2.64 0.46 -0.59
CA CYS A 111 3.96 0.76 -1.14
C CYS A 111 3.85 1.09 -2.63
N GLY A 112 3.83 2.39 -2.96
CA GLY A 112 3.80 2.85 -4.34
C GLY A 112 2.44 2.76 -5.03
N SER A 113 1.32 2.90 -4.31
CA SER A 113 -0.03 2.75 -4.89
C SER A 113 -0.97 3.94 -4.68
N VAL A 114 -0.94 4.61 -3.53
CA VAL A 114 -1.94 5.64 -3.18
C VAL A 114 -1.82 6.90 -4.05
N HIS A 115 -0.69 7.18 -4.64
CA HIS A 115 -0.51 8.31 -5.57
C HIS A 115 -1.25 8.12 -6.92
N TYR A 116 -1.77 6.92 -7.21
CA TYR A 116 -2.70 6.70 -8.33
C TYR A 116 -4.15 7.07 -7.99
N VAL A 117 -4.46 7.32 -6.72
CA VAL A 117 -5.78 7.77 -6.29
C VAL A 117 -5.91 9.27 -6.57
N PRO A 118 -6.97 9.72 -7.25
CA PRO A 118 -7.18 11.14 -7.53
C PRO A 118 -7.16 11.99 -6.26
N ARG A 119 -6.46 13.12 -6.31
CA ARG A 119 -6.32 14.06 -5.17
C ARG A 119 -7.67 14.44 -4.56
N THR A 120 -8.69 14.61 -5.40
CA THR A 120 -10.05 14.98 -4.97
C THR A 120 -10.73 13.97 -4.05
N VAL A 121 -10.30 12.70 -4.06
CA VAL A 121 -10.90 11.65 -3.22
C VAL A 121 -9.97 11.15 -2.11
N ARG A 122 -8.70 11.57 -2.08
CA ARG A 122 -7.70 11.14 -1.08
C ARG A 122 -8.11 11.40 0.36
N GLY A 123 -8.61 12.62 0.64
CA GLY A 123 -9.05 12.96 1.99
C GLY A 123 -10.14 12.01 2.51
N ARG A 124 -11.09 11.62 1.64
CA ARG A 124 -12.12 10.63 1.99
C ARG A 124 -11.51 9.23 2.16
N LEU A 125 -10.57 8.87 1.30
CA LEU A 125 -9.86 7.59 1.42
C LEU A 125 -9.16 7.50 2.77
N PHE A 126 -8.30 8.46 3.12
CA PHE A 126 -7.54 8.42 4.37
C PHE A 126 -8.43 8.40 5.61
N ARG A 127 -9.49 9.21 5.65
CA ARG A 127 -10.47 9.11 6.75
C ARG A 127 -11.08 7.71 6.85
N ARG A 128 -11.38 7.06 5.72
CA ARG A 128 -11.87 5.68 5.73
C ARG A 128 -10.81 4.70 6.24
N LEU A 129 -9.56 4.83 5.82
CA LEU A 129 -8.45 3.99 6.28
C LEU A 129 -8.22 4.15 7.78
N GLN A 130 -8.29 5.39 8.28
CA GLN A 130 -8.19 5.68 9.72
C GLN A 130 -9.31 4.99 10.51
N ALA A 131 -10.56 5.02 10.03
CA ALA A 131 -11.67 4.31 10.65
C ALA A 131 -11.52 2.78 10.61
N LEU A 132 -10.82 2.22 9.64
CA LEU A 132 -10.53 0.79 9.55
C LEU A 132 -9.46 0.33 10.56
N THR A 133 -8.70 1.27 11.12
CA THR A 133 -7.55 0.98 11.96
C THR A 133 -7.96 0.95 13.43
N ARG A 134 -7.53 -0.08 14.16
CA ARG A 134 -7.79 -0.17 15.60
C ARG A 134 -6.93 0.83 16.38
N THR A 135 -7.31 1.06 17.63
CA THR A 135 -6.46 1.79 18.59
C THR A 135 -5.06 1.18 18.64
N GLU A 136 -4.03 2.00 18.70
CA GLU A 136 -2.61 1.61 18.64
C GLU A 136 -2.19 0.98 17.29
N GLY A 137 -3.07 0.93 16.30
CA GLY A 137 -2.75 0.43 14.97
C GLY A 137 -1.84 1.37 14.19
N LEU A 138 -1.18 0.85 13.17
CA LEU A 138 -0.20 1.54 12.34
C LEU A 138 -0.74 1.83 10.94
N HIS A 139 -0.35 2.96 10.42
CA HIS A 139 -0.31 3.22 8.98
C HIS A 139 1.13 3.29 8.50
N ALA A 140 1.41 2.68 7.36
CA ALA A 140 2.72 2.71 6.73
C ALA A 140 2.58 2.87 5.22
N HIS A 141 3.03 3.99 4.67
CA HIS A 141 2.83 4.33 3.28
C HIS A 141 4.12 4.82 2.61
N VAL A 142 4.31 4.45 1.34
CA VAL A 142 5.25 5.10 0.42
C VAL A 142 4.47 5.69 -0.73
N VAL A 143 4.64 6.99 -0.97
CA VAL A 143 4.01 7.72 -2.06
C VAL A 143 5.04 8.45 -2.92
N PHE A 144 4.69 8.71 -4.18
CA PHE A 144 5.48 9.60 -5.04
C PHE A 144 5.12 11.05 -4.80
N THR A 145 6.15 11.93 -4.78
CA THR A 145 5.99 13.37 -4.61
C THR A 145 6.40 14.13 -5.87
N ASP A 146 5.91 15.36 -6.02
CA ASP A 146 6.11 16.20 -7.19
C ASP A 146 7.51 16.85 -7.30
N ARG A 147 8.44 16.52 -6.39
CA ARG A 147 9.85 16.95 -6.50
C ARG A 147 10.59 16.30 -7.67
N ALA A 148 10.11 15.15 -8.15
CA ALA A 148 10.59 14.52 -9.38
C ALA A 148 9.40 13.88 -10.09
N ILE A 149 9.00 14.49 -11.21
CA ILE A 149 7.87 14.05 -12.01
C ILE A 149 8.38 13.20 -13.16
N TYR A 150 7.95 11.95 -13.22
CA TYR A 150 8.20 11.05 -14.33
C TYR A 150 6.89 10.36 -14.75
N LYS A 151 6.53 10.52 -16.01
CA LYS A 151 5.31 9.90 -16.57
C LYS A 151 5.61 8.46 -16.96
N GLU A 152 5.43 7.53 -16.03
CA GLU A 152 5.48 6.12 -16.35
C GLU A 152 4.31 5.72 -17.25
N LYS A 153 4.61 5.05 -18.36
CA LYS A 153 3.64 4.33 -19.20
C LYS A 153 2.39 5.14 -19.60
N GLY A 154 2.50 6.48 -19.62
CA GLY A 154 1.40 7.37 -19.95
C GLY A 154 0.30 7.44 -18.89
N GLU A 155 0.58 7.01 -17.67
CA GLU A 155 -0.36 7.08 -16.54
C GLU A 155 -0.51 8.48 -16.00
N ARG A 156 -1.70 8.78 -15.51
CA ARG A 156 -1.93 9.93 -14.66
C ARG A 156 -1.60 9.57 -13.23
N ILE A 157 -0.51 10.14 -12.72
CA ILE A 157 -0.17 10.10 -11.31
C ILE A 157 -0.56 11.44 -10.71
N ASP A 158 -1.38 11.42 -9.66
CA ASP A 158 -1.63 12.59 -8.84
C ASP A 158 -0.58 12.60 -7.72
N TYR A 159 0.60 13.16 -8.01
CA TYR A 159 1.70 13.25 -7.06
C TYR A 159 1.27 13.92 -5.75
N PHE A 160 1.86 13.51 -4.65
CA PHE A 160 1.75 14.23 -3.38
C PHE A 160 2.66 15.45 -3.41
N THR A 161 2.22 16.55 -2.80
CA THR A 161 3.14 17.62 -2.46
C THR A 161 3.94 17.25 -1.22
N PRO A 162 5.21 17.69 -1.07
CA PRO A 162 5.99 17.42 0.13
C PRO A 162 5.24 17.85 1.41
N GLY A 163 5.15 16.93 2.37
CA GLY A 163 4.42 17.15 3.62
C GLY A 163 2.90 16.92 3.54
N GLU A 164 2.30 16.74 2.34
CA GLU A 164 0.88 16.43 2.22
C GLU A 164 0.53 15.13 2.95
N LEU A 165 1.39 14.12 2.86
CA LEU A 165 1.17 12.85 3.53
C LEU A 165 1.30 13.01 5.06
N ALA A 166 2.26 13.77 5.56
CA ALA A 166 2.40 14.04 6.99
C ALA A 166 1.19 14.81 7.55
N ALA A 167 0.64 15.76 6.79
CA ALA A 167 -0.54 16.53 7.20
C ALA A 167 -1.80 15.65 7.39
N VAL A 168 -1.91 14.52 6.68
CA VAL A 168 -2.99 13.55 6.87
C VAL A 168 -2.99 12.96 8.29
N TYR A 169 -1.82 12.91 8.93
CA TYR A 169 -1.59 12.29 10.23
C TYR A 169 -1.26 13.30 11.33
N ALA A 170 -1.72 14.58 11.18
CA ALA A 170 -1.44 15.62 12.15
C ALA A 170 -1.89 15.27 13.59
N ASP A 171 -3.00 14.51 13.73
CA ASP A 171 -3.55 14.07 15.01
C ASP A 171 -3.03 12.69 15.46
N TRP A 172 -2.09 12.10 14.70
CA TRP A 172 -1.51 10.80 14.99
C TRP A 172 -0.07 10.95 15.49
N ARG A 173 0.45 9.92 16.16
CA ARG A 173 1.86 9.86 16.49
C ARG A 173 2.67 9.45 15.25
N ILE A 174 3.33 10.41 14.60
CA ILE A 174 4.25 10.11 13.49
C ILE A 174 5.52 9.52 14.11
N GLU A 175 5.78 8.24 13.79
CA GLU A 175 6.95 7.49 14.29
C GLU A 175 8.14 7.57 13.33
N ALA A 176 7.86 7.76 12.03
CA ALA A 176 8.86 8.02 11.00
C ALA A 176 8.22 8.81 9.85
N CYS A 177 8.95 9.79 9.32
CA CYS A 177 8.59 10.49 8.09
C CYS A 177 9.88 10.86 7.36
N GLU A 178 10.08 10.25 6.19
CA GLU A 178 11.31 10.38 5.43
C GLU A 178 11.00 10.70 3.97
N ALA A 179 11.73 11.66 3.40
CA ALA A 179 11.70 11.97 1.98
C ALA A 179 13.04 11.61 1.34
N ARG A 180 13.01 10.92 0.21
CA ARG A 180 14.21 10.55 -0.53
C ARG A 180 13.98 10.45 -2.02
N PHE A 181 15.05 10.42 -2.79
CA PHE A 181 15.02 10.06 -4.20
C PHE A 181 15.35 8.58 -4.38
N ILE A 182 14.68 7.93 -5.31
CA ILE A 182 14.97 6.55 -5.72
C ILE A 182 15.18 6.51 -7.23
N ASP A 183 16.23 5.83 -7.68
CA ASP A 183 16.44 5.57 -9.09
C ASP A 183 15.67 4.31 -9.51
N CYS A 184 14.97 4.40 -10.63
CA CYS A 184 14.14 3.33 -11.18
C CYS A 184 14.56 3.00 -12.60
N ARG A 185 14.42 1.73 -13.01
CA ARG A 185 14.69 1.24 -14.37
C ARG A 185 13.57 0.36 -14.90
N GLN A 186 12.42 0.39 -14.28
CA GLN A 186 11.39 -0.59 -14.48
C GLN A 186 10.74 -0.56 -15.87
N ASP A 187 10.71 0.60 -16.52
CA ASP A 187 10.21 0.77 -17.89
C ASP A 187 11.30 0.67 -18.96
N GLY A 188 12.53 0.27 -18.55
CA GLY A 188 13.70 0.19 -19.43
C GLY A 188 14.51 1.49 -19.53
N THR A 189 13.97 2.61 -19.02
CA THR A 189 14.64 3.91 -18.98
C THR A 189 15.07 4.25 -17.57
N ILE A 190 16.31 4.71 -17.38
CA ILE A 190 16.77 5.20 -16.07
C ILE A 190 16.05 6.51 -15.77
N HIS A 191 15.29 6.52 -14.68
CA HIS A 191 14.62 7.72 -14.21
C HIS A 191 14.61 7.76 -12.68
N ARG A 192 14.24 8.90 -12.12
CA ARG A 192 14.25 9.16 -10.69
C ARG A 192 12.87 9.52 -10.18
N HIS A 193 12.47 8.92 -9.09
CA HIS A 193 11.28 9.32 -8.34
C HIS A 193 11.69 10.03 -7.04
N SER A 194 10.90 11.01 -6.65
CA SER A 194 10.90 11.51 -5.27
C SER A 194 9.80 10.77 -4.51
N VAL A 195 10.14 10.22 -3.37
CA VAL A 195 9.22 9.48 -2.51
C VAL A 195 9.17 10.08 -1.12
N GLU A 196 7.99 10.01 -0.51
CA GLU A 196 7.80 10.24 0.92
C GLU A 196 7.31 8.94 1.54
N GLN A 197 7.94 8.54 2.65
CA GLN A 197 7.57 7.38 3.44
C GLN A 197 7.10 7.85 4.79
N ILE A 198 5.98 7.34 5.28
CA ILE A 198 5.49 7.61 6.62
C ILE A 198 5.17 6.33 7.37
N VAL A 199 5.43 6.34 8.69
CA VAL A 199 4.87 5.39 9.65
C VAL A 199 4.22 6.21 10.75
N ALA A 200 2.91 6.03 10.93
CA ALA A 200 2.12 6.76 11.91
C ALA A 200 1.25 5.78 12.71
N ARG A 201 1.08 6.05 14.00
CA ARG A 201 0.28 5.24 14.92
C ARG A 201 -0.95 6.01 15.38
N THR A 202 -2.11 5.33 15.47
CA THR A 202 -3.31 5.93 16.02
C THR A 202 -3.06 6.40 17.45
N PRO A 203 -3.65 7.53 17.87
CA PRO A 203 -3.58 7.94 19.26
C PRO A 203 -4.24 6.91 20.18
N VAL A 204 -3.77 6.84 21.41
CA VAL A 204 -4.46 6.11 22.48
C VAL A 204 -5.77 6.83 22.76
N SER A 205 -6.90 6.17 22.58
CA SER A 205 -8.17 6.72 23.01
C SER A 205 -8.22 6.72 24.54
N PHE A 206 -7.95 7.86 25.15
CA PHE A 206 -8.31 8.06 26.55
C PHE A 206 -9.84 8.15 26.60
N HIS A 207 -10.52 7.08 26.97
CA HIS A 207 -11.88 7.19 27.45
C HIS A 207 -11.76 7.90 28.80
N LEU A 208 -12.09 9.18 28.84
CA LEU A 208 -12.42 9.85 30.09
C LEU A 208 -13.65 9.11 30.65
N ALA A 209 -13.41 8.37 31.72
CA ALA A 209 -14.45 7.70 32.50
C ALA A 209 -15.31 8.73 33.22
#